data_16562f9286b902794cbb79307ea92e4e
#
_entry.id   16562f9286b902794cbb79307ea92e4e
#
_cell.length_a   1.000
_cell.length_b   1.000
_cell.length_c   1.000
_cell.angle_alpha   90.00
_cell.angle_beta   90.00
_cell.angle_gamma   90.00
#
_symmetry.space_group_name_H-M   'P 1'
#
loop_
_entity.id
_entity.type
_entity.pdbx_description
1 polymer ?
#
loop_
_entity_poly.entity_id
_entity_poly.type
_entity_poly.pdbx_seq_one_letter_code
_entity_poly.pdbx_strand_id
1 'polypeptide(L)'
;AVGERVYAQGLSEQARAFTRTVSEIQTSINRVLQVVSVMLLPIVVLTFYSQNRIAGGHGGDWREALVLSVASVIGMIPQGLVLLTSMNFAIGSATLARRGVLVQELPAVEVLARVDCLCLDKTGTLTTGGIRVRCVEVVSGDEALVLRALASAASDRTNATAEAIWEHLGESECSGAAERIEWSVPFSSARKWSAWGSGSESWILGAPEFVIDEASAANAELLAKVRGIAQEGSRVVALVHADEAVVDDELPARRRVAALVVLEEDLRPDAAETLDYFRSQDVHVRVISGDNPTTVGALAAQAGLTAPDGTPARLMDARDLPEDLTSEKFIDAIENHDVFGRVTPEQKRAMVGALQARDHCVAMTGDGVNDALALKDADLGIAMGNGTQATKAVAQIVLVDSKFSVLPGVLSEGRRIIANMER
;
A
#
# COMPACT_ATOMS: atom_id res chain seq x y z
N ALA A 1 -2.65 -24.22 -4.03
CA ALA A 1 -1.25 -24.66 -3.87
C ALA A 1 -0.87 -24.61 -2.39
N VAL A 2 -0.14 -25.61 -1.90
CA VAL A 2 0.34 -25.70 -0.52
C VAL A 2 1.88 -25.80 -0.58
N GLY A 3 2.59 -25.13 0.33
CA GLY A 3 4.06 -25.12 0.41
C GLY A 3 4.73 -24.02 -0.40
N GLU A 4 6.00 -24.17 -0.79
CA GLU A 4 6.88 -23.18 -1.42
C GLU A 4 6.36 -22.57 -2.75
N ARG A 5 5.31 -23.13 -3.34
CA ARG A 5 4.70 -22.67 -4.59
C ARG A 5 3.50 -21.73 -4.40
N VAL A 6 3.23 -21.30 -3.18
CA VAL A 6 2.16 -20.32 -2.91
C VAL A 6 2.65 -18.94 -3.36
N TYR A 7 1.88 -18.26 -4.20
CA TYR A 7 2.20 -16.91 -4.71
C TYR A 7 2.54 -15.92 -3.59
N ALA A 8 1.76 -15.94 -2.50
CA ALA A 8 2.00 -15.10 -1.32
C ALA A 8 3.34 -15.40 -0.62
N GLN A 9 3.83 -16.66 -0.69
CA GLN A 9 5.11 -17.03 -0.11
C GLN A 9 6.27 -16.53 -0.97
N GLY A 10 6.16 -16.61 -2.30
CA GLY A 10 7.13 -16.04 -3.23
C GLY A 10 7.26 -14.52 -3.08
N LEU A 11 6.14 -13.80 -2.94
CA LEU A 11 6.13 -12.37 -2.63
C LEU A 11 6.78 -12.07 -1.27
N SER A 12 6.46 -12.87 -0.24
CA SER A 12 7.05 -12.71 1.10
C SER A 12 8.55 -12.97 1.12
N GLU A 13 9.07 -13.91 0.32
CA GLU A 13 10.51 -14.16 0.20
C GLU A 13 11.24 -13.03 -0.52
N GLN A 14 10.67 -12.50 -1.60
CA GLN A 14 11.21 -11.32 -2.28
C GLN A 14 11.17 -10.07 -1.40
N ALA A 15 10.14 -9.94 -0.57
CA ALA A 15 10.01 -8.85 0.40
C ALA A 15 11.05 -8.93 1.54
N ARG A 16 11.51 -10.12 1.92
CA ARG A 16 12.50 -10.33 3.00
C ARG A 16 13.92 -9.87 2.67
N ALA A 17 14.26 -9.64 1.39
CA ALA A 17 15.55 -9.04 1.06
C ALA A 17 15.63 -7.64 1.67
N PHE A 18 16.52 -7.46 2.66
CA PHE A 18 16.60 -6.24 3.47
C PHE A 18 17.07 -5.05 2.60
N THR A 19 16.23 -4.02 2.48
CA THR A 19 16.59 -2.75 1.86
C THR A 19 16.65 -1.70 2.98
N ARG A 20 17.77 -1.03 3.16
CA ARG A 20 17.93 0.02 4.18
C ARG A 20 17.37 1.33 3.66
N THR A 21 16.59 2.01 4.47
CA THR A 21 16.21 3.40 4.23
C THR A 21 17.46 4.28 4.24
N VAL A 22 17.67 5.02 3.18
CA VAL A 22 18.83 5.91 3.04
C VAL A 22 18.51 7.26 3.65
N SER A 23 19.23 7.63 4.73
CA SER A 23 19.18 8.97 5.30
C SER A 23 20.20 9.87 4.58
N GLU A 24 19.73 10.96 3.99
CA GLU A 24 20.62 11.98 3.39
C GLU A 24 21.41 12.73 4.45
N ILE A 25 20.79 12.99 5.61
CA ILE A 25 21.47 13.63 6.75
C ILE A 25 22.61 12.73 7.23
N GLN A 26 22.35 11.41 7.42
CA GLN A 26 23.43 10.49 7.80
C GLN A 26 24.51 10.39 6.72
N THR A 27 24.14 10.38 5.47
CA THR A 27 25.08 10.35 4.34
C THR A 27 25.92 11.62 4.31
N SER A 28 25.32 12.79 4.52
CA SER A 28 26.00 14.08 4.57
C SER A 28 26.96 14.16 5.78
N ILE A 29 26.51 13.72 6.96
CA ILE A 29 27.33 13.62 8.17
C ILE A 29 28.53 12.68 7.92
N ASN A 30 28.29 11.51 7.34
CA ASN A 30 29.36 10.57 7.03
C ASN A 30 30.40 11.16 6.05
N ARG A 31 29.92 11.93 5.06
CA ARG A 31 30.81 12.65 4.12
C ARG A 31 31.65 13.70 4.85
N VAL A 32 31.03 14.49 5.74
CA VAL A 32 31.78 15.46 6.58
C VAL A 32 32.76 14.74 7.44
N LEU A 33 32.42 13.65 8.11
CA LEU A 33 33.34 12.85 8.92
C LEU A 33 34.50 12.27 8.10
N GLN A 34 34.24 11.82 6.86
CA GLN A 34 35.29 11.35 5.95
C GLN A 34 36.28 12.46 5.60
N VAL A 35 35.78 13.66 5.24
CA VAL A 35 36.61 14.83 4.94
C VAL A 35 37.47 15.21 6.16
N VAL A 36 36.83 15.30 7.34
CA VAL A 36 37.52 15.59 8.60
C VAL A 36 38.57 14.53 8.89
N SER A 37 38.24 13.24 8.73
CA SER A 37 39.19 12.14 8.97
C SER A 37 40.43 12.23 8.05
N VAL A 38 40.22 12.55 6.77
CA VAL A 38 41.35 12.74 5.82
C VAL A 38 42.18 13.96 6.19
N MET A 39 41.56 15.07 6.62
CA MET A 39 42.29 16.26 7.10
C MET A 39 43.05 16.01 8.39
N LEU A 40 42.56 15.13 9.26
CA LEU A 40 43.21 14.78 10.52
C LEU A 40 44.51 13.98 10.31
N LEU A 41 44.63 13.18 9.24
CA LEU A 41 45.82 12.36 8.99
C LEU A 41 47.15 13.17 9.00
N PRO A 42 47.28 14.24 8.20
CA PRO A 42 48.50 15.07 8.26
C PRO A 42 48.64 15.78 9.60
N ILE A 43 47.54 16.17 10.25
CA ILE A 43 47.58 16.81 11.57
C ILE A 43 48.12 15.83 12.63
N VAL A 44 47.68 14.56 12.61
CA VAL A 44 48.21 13.51 13.50
C VAL A 44 49.70 13.37 13.33
N VAL A 45 50.17 13.26 12.10
CA VAL A 45 51.61 13.13 11.79
C VAL A 45 52.40 14.35 12.29
N LEU A 46 51.88 15.54 12.02
CA LEU A 46 52.52 16.79 12.44
C LEU A 46 52.56 16.94 13.96
N THR A 47 51.46 16.61 14.64
CA THR A 47 51.35 16.67 16.11
C THR A 47 52.28 15.65 16.74
N PHE A 48 52.30 14.42 16.23
CA PHE A 48 53.24 13.39 16.72
C PHE A 48 54.69 13.81 16.53
N TYR A 49 55.04 14.33 15.34
CA TYR A 49 56.38 14.84 15.07
C TYR A 49 56.76 15.99 16.01
N SER A 50 55.86 16.95 16.22
CA SER A 50 56.06 18.07 17.14
C SER A 50 56.24 17.60 18.59
N GLN A 51 55.35 16.73 19.08
CA GLN A 51 55.44 16.20 20.44
C GLN A 51 56.69 15.35 20.67
N ASN A 52 57.05 14.50 19.70
CA ASN A 52 58.26 13.69 19.78
C ASN A 52 59.52 14.56 19.78
N ARG A 53 59.55 15.69 19.10
CA ARG A 53 60.65 16.64 19.10
C ARG A 53 60.79 17.37 20.43
N ILE A 54 59.67 17.72 21.05
CA ILE A 54 59.62 18.34 22.38
C ILE A 54 60.06 17.34 23.45
N ALA A 55 59.58 16.13 23.43
CA ALA A 55 59.93 15.05 24.36
C ALA A 55 61.38 14.62 24.20
N GLY A 56 61.88 14.49 22.96
CA GLY A 56 63.30 14.07 22.69
C GLY A 56 64.33 15.06 23.14
N GLY A 57 64.02 16.34 23.34
CA GLY A 57 64.88 17.35 23.88
C GLY A 57 65.18 17.20 25.39
N HIS A 58 64.40 16.41 26.11
CA HIS A 58 64.52 16.19 27.57
C HIS A 58 64.54 14.70 27.95
N GLY A 59 64.82 13.77 27.03
CA GLY A 59 64.87 12.32 27.30
C GLY A 59 63.47 11.68 27.41
N GLY A 60 62.40 12.30 26.84
CA GLY A 60 61.06 11.81 26.88
C GLY A 60 60.78 10.58 25.99
N ASP A 61 59.81 9.76 26.42
CA ASP A 61 59.47 8.51 25.74
C ASP A 61 58.51 8.83 24.54
N TRP A 62 58.81 8.27 23.36
CA TRP A 62 57.96 8.34 22.17
C TRP A 62 56.52 7.91 22.46
N ARG A 63 56.30 7.06 23.48
CA ARG A 63 54.99 6.62 23.95
C ARG A 63 54.17 7.78 24.53
N GLU A 64 54.79 8.68 25.26
CA GLU A 64 54.11 9.86 25.78
C GLU A 64 53.72 10.83 24.66
N ALA A 65 54.59 11.01 23.67
CA ALA A 65 54.30 11.78 22.46
C ALA A 65 53.12 11.17 21.68
N LEU A 66 53.03 9.84 21.61
CA LEU A 66 51.91 9.14 20.96
C LEU A 66 50.60 9.37 21.72
N VAL A 67 50.59 9.18 23.03
CA VAL A 67 49.41 9.38 23.88
C VAL A 67 48.87 10.81 23.77
N LEU A 68 49.73 11.81 23.84
CA LEU A 68 49.35 13.22 23.70
C LEU A 68 48.81 13.55 22.31
N SER A 69 49.39 12.96 21.26
CA SER A 69 48.92 13.13 19.90
C SER A 69 47.53 12.52 19.70
N VAL A 70 47.30 11.30 20.19
CA VAL A 70 46.01 10.63 20.14
C VAL A 70 44.96 11.42 20.92
N ALA A 71 45.29 11.88 22.14
CA ALA A 71 44.39 12.68 22.96
C ALA A 71 43.99 13.99 22.27
N SER A 72 44.93 14.67 21.61
CA SER A 72 44.67 15.90 20.85
C SER A 72 43.73 15.66 19.67
N VAL A 73 43.91 14.55 18.95
CA VAL A 73 43.10 14.21 17.75
C VAL A 73 41.70 13.76 18.12
N ILE A 74 41.53 13.00 19.19
CA ILE A 74 40.20 12.56 19.66
C ILE A 74 39.27 13.77 19.91
N GLY A 75 39.82 14.86 20.47
CA GLY A 75 39.06 16.10 20.70
C GLY A 75 38.64 16.84 19.42
N MET A 76 39.26 16.53 18.26
CA MET A 76 38.92 17.17 16.97
C MET A 76 37.84 16.44 16.20
N ILE A 77 37.48 15.21 16.59
CA ILE A 77 36.43 14.45 15.94
C ILE A 77 35.06 14.95 16.43
N PRO A 78 34.14 15.39 15.54
CA PRO A 78 32.87 15.95 15.94
C PRO A 78 31.84 14.83 16.33
N GLN A 79 32.16 14.06 17.38
CA GLN A 79 31.34 12.95 17.86
C GLN A 79 29.94 13.38 18.29
N GLY A 80 29.82 14.64 18.77
CA GLY A 80 28.54 15.23 19.17
C GLY A 80 27.52 15.30 18.05
N LEU A 81 27.97 15.45 16.79
CA LEU A 81 27.05 15.54 15.63
C LEU A 81 26.27 14.24 15.41
N VAL A 82 26.95 13.10 15.43
CA VAL A 82 26.32 11.77 15.26
C VAL A 82 25.39 11.46 16.44
N LEU A 83 25.84 11.79 17.68
CA LEU A 83 25.03 11.57 18.87
C LEU A 83 23.74 12.42 18.86
N LEU A 84 23.83 13.70 18.54
CA LEU A 84 22.69 14.62 18.48
C LEU A 84 21.68 14.19 17.42
N THR A 85 22.14 13.78 16.23
CA THR A 85 21.27 13.28 15.17
C THR A 85 20.53 12.02 15.61
N SER A 86 21.26 11.06 16.20
CA SER A 86 20.65 9.81 16.70
C SER A 86 19.65 10.07 17.83
N MET A 87 19.94 11.00 18.73
CA MET A 87 19.03 11.43 19.80
C MET A 87 17.77 12.08 19.22
N ASN A 88 17.87 12.97 18.23
CA ASN A 88 16.72 13.60 17.60
C ASN A 88 15.81 12.57 16.92
N PHE A 89 16.36 11.61 16.20
CA PHE A 89 15.56 10.52 15.62
C PHE A 89 14.90 9.65 16.71
N ALA A 90 15.61 9.33 17.80
CA ALA A 90 15.06 8.55 18.89
C ALA A 90 13.91 9.28 19.60
N ILE A 91 14.06 10.59 19.87
CA ILE A 91 13.01 11.42 20.46
C ILE A 91 11.82 11.54 19.53
N GLY A 92 12.06 11.72 18.22
CA GLY A 92 11.03 11.74 17.20
C GLY A 92 10.25 10.44 17.15
N SER A 93 10.96 9.29 17.08
CA SER A 93 10.35 7.97 17.11
C SER A 93 9.52 7.76 18.39
N ALA A 94 10.00 8.15 19.56
CA ALA A 94 9.27 8.06 20.81
C ALA A 94 8.00 8.95 20.81
N THR A 95 8.07 10.12 20.18
CA THR A 95 6.91 11.03 20.05
C THR A 95 5.86 10.43 19.11
N LEU A 96 6.27 9.83 17.99
CA LEU A 96 5.40 9.14 17.06
C LEU A 96 4.77 7.89 17.70
N ALA A 97 5.54 7.13 18.48
CA ALA A 97 5.02 5.97 19.21
C ALA A 97 3.87 6.32 20.16
N ARG A 98 3.93 7.48 20.84
CA ARG A 98 2.83 7.99 21.71
C ARG A 98 1.56 8.33 20.93
N ARG A 99 1.67 8.52 19.61
CA ARG A 99 0.54 8.78 18.70
C ARG A 99 0.05 7.51 17.99
N GLY A 100 0.49 6.33 18.42
CA GLY A 100 0.13 5.05 17.79
C GLY A 100 0.87 4.76 16.48
N VAL A 101 2.05 5.35 16.30
CA VAL A 101 2.90 5.14 15.10
C VAL A 101 4.20 4.46 15.49
N LEU A 102 4.38 3.23 15.04
CA LEU A 102 5.61 2.47 15.26
C LEU A 102 6.60 2.75 14.13
N VAL A 103 7.71 3.37 14.45
CA VAL A 103 8.84 3.57 13.53
C VAL A 103 9.77 2.37 13.65
N GLN A 104 9.96 1.64 12.58
CA GLN A 104 10.84 0.45 12.55
C GLN A 104 12.28 0.80 12.19
N GLU A 105 12.47 1.86 11.40
CA GLU A 105 13.78 2.37 11.02
C GLU A 105 13.89 3.87 11.37
N LEU A 106 14.86 4.26 12.18
CA LEU A 106 15.04 5.65 12.59
C LEU A 106 15.16 6.64 11.42
N PRO A 107 15.84 6.32 10.30
CA PRO A 107 15.90 7.19 9.12
C PRO A 107 14.54 7.47 8.48
N ALA A 108 13.53 6.63 8.68
CA ALA A 108 12.18 6.84 8.14
C ALA A 108 11.56 8.18 8.61
N VAL A 109 11.95 8.67 9.78
CA VAL A 109 11.50 9.97 10.30
C VAL A 109 12.00 11.13 9.42
N GLU A 110 13.19 11.01 8.87
CA GLU A 110 13.76 11.98 7.92
C GLU A 110 13.02 11.91 6.57
N VAL A 111 12.92 10.69 6.00
CA VAL A 111 12.25 10.50 4.72
C VAL A 111 10.82 11.02 4.76
N LEU A 112 10.10 10.76 5.87
CA LEU A 112 8.75 11.25 6.09
C LEU A 112 8.62 12.78 5.92
N ALA A 113 9.59 13.55 6.36
CA ALA A 113 9.56 15.01 6.23
C ALA A 113 9.68 15.50 4.78
N ARG A 114 10.29 14.68 3.92
CA ARG A 114 10.61 14.98 2.52
C ARG A 114 9.57 14.46 1.55
N VAL A 115 8.63 13.63 2.02
CA VAL A 115 7.55 13.10 1.19
C VAL A 115 6.80 14.23 0.50
N ASP A 116 6.75 14.16 -0.83
CA ASP A 116 5.99 15.05 -1.71
C ASP A 116 4.94 14.29 -2.54
N CYS A 117 5.04 12.95 -2.58
CA CYS A 117 4.06 12.09 -3.23
C CYS A 117 3.62 10.97 -2.28
N LEU A 118 2.31 10.85 -2.05
CA LEU A 118 1.70 9.83 -1.20
C LEU A 118 0.79 8.92 -2.03
N CYS A 119 1.21 7.68 -2.23
CA CYS A 119 0.44 6.64 -2.88
C CYS A 119 -0.39 5.90 -1.82
N LEU A 120 -1.71 5.98 -1.94
CA LEU A 120 -2.66 5.34 -1.03
C LEU A 120 -3.25 4.08 -1.67
N ASP A 121 -3.19 2.95 -0.98
CA ASP A 121 -4.14 1.89 -1.28
C ASP A 121 -5.54 2.31 -0.84
N LYS A 122 -6.57 2.03 -1.66
CA LYS A 122 -7.95 2.42 -1.36
C LYS A 122 -8.46 1.76 -0.08
N THR A 123 -8.36 0.41 -0.06
CA THR A 123 -8.97 -0.44 0.96
C THR A 123 -8.21 -0.32 2.29
N GLY A 124 -8.94 -0.19 3.41
CA GLY A 124 -8.32 -0.06 4.73
C GLY A 124 -7.62 1.29 4.98
N THR A 125 -7.40 2.13 3.95
CA THR A 125 -6.78 3.46 4.07
C THR A 125 -7.81 4.58 3.92
N LEU A 126 -8.38 4.77 2.72
CA LEU A 126 -9.48 5.74 2.51
C LEU A 126 -10.81 5.20 3.02
N THR A 127 -11.00 3.89 2.97
CA THR A 127 -12.17 3.20 3.52
C THR A 127 -11.83 2.56 4.86
N THR A 128 -12.85 2.18 5.62
CA THR A 128 -12.68 1.45 6.88
C THR A 128 -12.17 0.03 6.67
N GLY A 129 -12.20 -0.47 5.42
CA GLY A 129 -11.92 -1.86 5.05
C GLY A 129 -13.10 -2.80 5.26
N GLY A 130 -14.18 -2.34 5.87
CA GLY A 130 -15.44 -3.06 5.96
C GLY A 130 -16.23 -2.97 4.64
N ILE A 131 -16.76 -4.09 4.19
CA ILE A 131 -17.68 -4.16 3.04
C ILE A 131 -19.03 -4.57 3.59
N ARG A 132 -20.10 -3.92 3.12
CA ARG A 132 -21.47 -4.32 3.43
C ARG A 132 -22.31 -4.46 2.15
N VAL A 133 -23.32 -5.32 2.19
CA VAL A 133 -24.30 -5.40 1.10
C VAL A 133 -25.30 -4.26 1.28
N ARG A 134 -25.39 -3.37 0.28
CA ARG A 134 -26.43 -2.33 0.20
C ARG A 134 -27.78 -2.93 -0.17
N CYS A 135 -27.81 -3.74 -1.23
CA CYS A 135 -28.99 -4.46 -1.68
C CYS A 135 -28.61 -5.65 -2.57
N VAL A 136 -29.50 -6.63 -2.63
CA VAL A 136 -29.50 -7.71 -3.61
C VAL A 136 -30.65 -7.46 -4.56
N GLU A 137 -30.35 -7.31 -5.84
CA GLU A 137 -31.32 -7.11 -6.88
C GLU A 137 -31.48 -8.39 -7.72
N VAL A 138 -32.61 -9.07 -7.57
CA VAL A 138 -32.93 -10.27 -8.36
C VAL A 138 -33.29 -9.84 -9.76
N VAL A 139 -32.56 -10.32 -10.76
CA VAL A 139 -32.73 -10.02 -12.18
C VAL A 139 -33.59 -11.09 -12.85
N SER A 140 -33.37 -12.36 -12.52
CA SER A 140 -34.12 -13.48 -13.08
C SER A 140 -34.16 -14.67 -12.15
N GLY A 141 -35.21 -15.46 -12.22
CA GLY A 141 -35.39 -16.69 -11.41
C GLY A 141 -36.23 -16.48 -10.16
N ASP A 142 -36.34 -17.53 -9.35
CA ASP A 142 -37.03 -17.50 -8.06
C ASP A 142 -36.13 -16.86 -6.99
N GLU A 143 -36.61 -15.83 -6.32
CA GLU A 143 -35.90 -15.09 -5.28
C GLU A 143 -35.35 -16.00 -4.16
N ALA A 144 -36.18 -16.96 -3.70
CA ALA A 144 -35.74 -17.89 -2.66
C ALA A 144 -34.62 -18.81 -3.12
N LEU A 145 -34.57 -19.16 -4.40
CA LEU A 145 -33.46 -19.94 -4.98
C LEU A 145 -32.20 -19.11 -5.09
N VAL A 146 -32.34 -17.85 -5.53
CA VAL A 146 -31.22 -16.89 -5.65
C VAL A 146 -30.60 -16.61 -4.28
N LEU A 147 -31.41 -16.33 -3.26
CA LEU A 147 -30.90 -16.08 -1.91
C LEU A 147 -30.19 -17.32 -1.32
N ARG A 148 -30.73 -18.52 -1.57
CA ARG A 148 -30.05 -19.77 -1.17
C ARG A 148 -28.71 -19.97 -1.89
N ALA A 149 -28.64 -19.63 -3.18
CA ALA A 149 -27.38 -19.69 -3.92
C ALA A 149 -26.35 -18.70 -3.35
N LEU A 150 -26.77 -17.47 -3.02
CA LEU A 150 -25.89 -16.49 -2.34
C LEU A 150 -25.45 -16.97 -0.97
N ALA A 151 -26.33 -17.60 -0.19
CA ALA A 151 -25.99 -18.18 1.08
C ALA A 151 -24.95 -19.31 0.95
N SER A 152 -25.06 -20.12 -0.13
CA SER A 152 -24.06 -21.15 -0.45
C SER A 152 -22.70 -20.53 -0.77
N ALA A 153 -22.66 -19.42 -1.54
CA ALA A 153 -21.43 -18.67 -1.84
C ALA A 153 -20.76 -18.10 -0.59
N ALA A 154 -21.56 -17.73 0.41
CA ALA A 154 -21.11 -17.08 1.63
C ALA A 154 -20.75 -18.07 2.75
N SER A 155 -21.01 -19.37 2.56
CA SER A 155 -20.92 -20.39 3.62
C SER A 155 -19.55 -20.56 4.24
N ASP A 156 -18.48 -20.33 3.49
CA ASP A 156 -17.09 -20.50 3.95
C ASP A 156 -16.46 -19.24 4.56
N ARG A 157 -17.09 -18.06 4.38
CA ARG A 157 -16.61 -16.74 4.87
C ARG A 157 -15.14 -16.48 4.57
N THR A 158 -14.60 -17.00 3.49
CA THR A 158 -13.17 -16.95 3.18
C THR A 158 -12.69 -15.57 2.73
N ASN A 159 -13.63 -14.68 2.38
CA ASN A 159 -13.32 -13.33 1.94
C ASN A 159 -14.38 -12.32 2.38
N ALA A 160 -14.03 -11.03 2.38
CA ALA A 160 -14.89 -9.94 2.84
C ALA A 160 -16.24 -9.85 2.10
N THR A 161 -16.29 -10.23 0.82
CA THR A 161 -17.56 -10.27 0.05
C THR A 161 -18.47 -11.38 0.56
N ALA A 162 -17.95 -12.57 0.83
CA ALA A 162 -18.71 -13.67 1.39
C ALA A 162 -19.23 -13.33 2.78
N GLU A 163 -18.39 -12.70 3.62
CA GLU A 163 -18.77 -12.25 4.95
C GLU A 163 -19.89 -11.19 4.90
N ALA A 164 -19.78 -10.20 4.02
CA ALA A 164 -20.83 -9.19 3.82
C ALA A 164 -22.16 -9.79 3.36
N ILE A 165 -22.14 -10.78 2.45
CA ILE A 165 -23.33 -11.49 2.00
C ILE A 165 -23.93 -12.30 3.16
N TRP A 166 -23.10 -12.99 3.95
CA TRP A 166 -23.55 -13.73 5.11
C TRP A 166 -24.24 -12.84 6.15
N GLU A 167 -23.63 -11.71 6.48
CA GLU A 167 -24.20 -10.75 7.44
C GLU A 167 -25.53 -10.17 6.95
N HIS A 168 -25.66 -9.92 5.64
CA HIS A 168 -26.88 -9.38 5.03
C HIS A 168 -28.03 -10.39 5.03
N LEU A 169 -27.75 -11.66 4.73
CA LEU A 169 -28.76 -12.72 4.67
C LEU A 169 -29.17 -13.24 6.05
N GLY A 170 -28.25 -13.23 7.02
CA GLY A 170 -28.45 -13.76 8.38
C GLY A 170 -28.30 -15.28 8.49
N GLU A 171 -28.11 -15.75 9.73
CA GLU A 171 -27.85 -17.16 10.03
C GLU A 171 -28.98 -18.10 9.60
N SER A 172 -30.25 -17.65 9.66
CA SER A 172 -31.41 -18.50 9.35
C SER A 172 -31.47 -18.90 7.87
N GLU A 173 -31.06 -18.01 6.96
CA GLU A 173 -31.06 -18.30 5.52
C GLU A 173 -29.79 -19.03 5.08
N CYS A 174 -28.70 -18.81 5.76
CA CYS A 174 -27.41 -19.44 5.48
C CYS A 174 -27.27 -20.85 6.05
N SER A 175 -28.12 -21.23 7.03
CA SER A 175 -28.07 -22.54 7.67
C SER A 175 -28.43 -23.66 6.69
N GLY A 176 -27.50 -24.61 6.50
CA GLY A 176 -27.70 -25.74 5.57
C GLY A 176 -27.45 -25.45 4.10
N ALA A 177 -27.08 -24.22 3.74
CA ALA A 177 -26.81 -23.86 2.34
C ALA A 177 -25.59 -24.62 1.76
N ALA A 178 -24.57 -24.84 2.56
CA ALA A 178 -23.35 -25.57 2.18
C ALA A 178 -23.55 -27.07 1.90
N GLU A 179 -24.59 -27.68 2.48
CA GLU A 179 -24.85 -29.13 2.36
C GLU A 179 -25.24 -29.57 0.92
N ARG A 180 -25.50 -28.63 0.03
CA ARG A 180 -25.91 -28.88 -1.36
C ARG A 180 -24.81 -28.66 -2.38
N ILE A 181 -23.58 -28.33 -1.96
CA ILE A 181 -22.46 -28.10 -2.85
C ILE A 181 -21.72 -29.44 -3.04
N GLU A 182 -21.75 -29.96 -4.27
CA GLU A 182 -20.99 -31.16 -4.65
C GLU A 182 -19.60 -30.83 -5.17
N TRP A 183 -19.45 -29.66 -5.82
CA TRP A 183 -18.18 -29.19 -6.32
C TRP A 183 -18.10 -27.65 -6.22
N SER A 184 -16.89 -27.14 -6.11
CA SER A 184 -16.64 -25.70 -6.09
C SER A 184 -15.32 -25.34 -6.75
N VAL A 185 -15.31 -24.15 -7.37
CA VAL A 185 -14.11 -23.48 -7.90
C VAL A 185 -13.89 -22.24 -7.04
N PRO A 186 -12.84 -22.18 -6.23
CA PRO A 186 -12.60 -21.06 -5.33
C PRO A 186 -12.30 -19.78 -6.09
N PHE A 187 -12.54 -18.62 -5.50
CA PHE A 187 -12.23 -17.32 -6.08
C PHE A 187 -10.74 -17.21 -6.41
N SER A 188 -10.45 -16.62 -7.58
CA SER A 188 -9.10 -16.25 -7.98
C SER A 188 -9.06 -14.80 -8.43
N SER A 189 -8.04 -14.06 -7.99
CA SER A 189 -7.81 -12.67 -8.43
C SER A 189 -7.53 -12.56 -9.94
N ALA A 190 -7.04 -13.61 -10.57
CA ALA A 190 -6.82 -13.67 -12.01
C ALA A 190 -8.13 -13.86 -12.77
N ARG A 191 -9.01 -14.76 -12.29
CA ARG A 191 -10.32 -15.06 -12.91
C ARG A 191 -11.39 -14.04 -12.55
N LYS A 192 -11.30 -13.42 -11.37
CA LYS A 192 -12.29 -12.48 -10.83
C LYS A 192 -13.68 -13.08 -10.55
N TRP A 193 -13.79 -14.41 -10.44
CA TRP A 193 -15.01 -15.13 -10.10
C TRP A 193 -14.72 -16.42 -9.32
N SER A 194 -15.77 -16.91 -8.65
CA SER A 194 -15.88 -18.23 -8.04
C SER A 194 -17.13 -18.92 -8.55
N ALA A 195 -17.16 -20.27 -8.50
CA ALA A 195 -18.31 -21.05 -8.91
C ALA A 195 -18.54 -22.24 -7.97
N TRP A 196 -19.79 -22.71 -7.91
CA TRP A 196 -20.19 -23.91 -7.17
C TRP A 196 -21.43 -24.51 -7.81
N GLY A 197 -21.68 -25.77 -7.52
CA GLY A 197 -22.83 -26.42 -8.10
C GLY A 197 -23.05 -27.83 -7.59
N SER A 198 -24.12 -28.46 -8.11
CA SER A 198 -24.50 -29.84 -7.91
C SER A 198 -24.92 -30.44 -9.25
N GLY A 199 -24.43 -31.65 -9.56
CA GLY A 199 -24.66 -32.26 -10.88
C GLY A 199 -24.10 -31.39 -12.00
N SER A 200 -24.97 -31.06 -13.00
CA SER A 200 -24.61 -30.17 -14.12
C SER A 200 -24.94 -28.69 -13.88
N GLU A 201 -25.67 -28.36 -12.82
CA GLU A 201 -25.97 -26.96 -12.52
C GLU A 201 -24.79 -26.24 -11.91
N SER A 202 -24.58 -24.99 -12.34
CA SER A 202 -23.56 -24.11 -11.77
C SER A 202 -24.09 -22.74 -11.40
N TRP A 203 -23.61 -22.26 -10.26
CA TRP A 203 -23.73 -20.89 -9.80
C TRP A 203 -22.36 -20.22 -9.83
N ILE A 204 -22.31 -19.01 -10.34
CA ILE A 204 -21.06 -18.28 -10.54
C ILE A 204 -21.23 -16.89 -9.93
N LEU A 205 -20.35 -16.50 -9.01
CA LEU A 205 -20.32 -15.18 -8.40
C LEU A 205 -19.02 -14.48 -8.80
N GLY A 206 -19.12 -13.32 -9.44
CA GLY A 206 -17.91 -12.63 -9.91
C GLY A 206 -18.14 -11.20 -10.36
N ALA A 207 -17.07 -10.58 -10.84
CA ALA A 207 -17.14 -9.23 -11.40
C ALA A 207 -17.97 -9.25 -12.69
N PRO A 208 -18.94 -8.33 -12.83
CA PRO A 208 -19.90 -8.33 -13.94
C PRO A 208 -19.26 -8.42 -15.32
N GLU A 209 -18.18 -7.71 -15.54
CA GLU A 209 -17.42 -7.69 -16.81
C GLU A 209 -16.78 -9.04 -17.20
N PHE A 210 -16.69 -9.99 -16.26
CA PHE A 210 -16.15 -11.34 -16.51
C PHE A 210 -17.26 -12.39 -16.63
N VAL A 211 -18.33 -12.25 -15.84
CA VAL A 211 -19.36 -13.30 -15.74
C VAL A 211 -20.60 -13.02 -16.59
N ILE A 212 -20.86 -11.77 -16.98
CA ILE A 212 -21.98 -11.40 -17.85
C ILE A 212 -21.50 -11.42 -19.31
N ASP A 213 -22.26 -12.08 -20.17
CA ASP A 213 -21.97 -12.08 -21.61
C ASP A 213 -22.43 -10.76 -22.25
N GLU A 214 -21.50 -9.97 -22.75
CA GLU A 214 -21.79 -8.68 -23.40
C GLU A 214 -22.50 -8.78 -24.74
N ALA A 215 -22.49 -9.94 -25.39
CA ALA A 215 -23.07 -10.12 -26.72
C ALA A 215 -24.60 -10.07 -26.71
N SER A 216 -25.25 -10.22 -25.57
CA SER A 216 -26.70 -10.15 -25.42
C SER A 216 -27.21 -8.72 -25.22
N ALA A 217 -28.17 -8.28 -26.01
CA ALA A 217 -28.78 -6.94 -25.87
C ALA A 217 -29.43 -6.70 -24.49
N ALA A 218 -30.01 -7.73 -23.86
CA ALA A 218 -30.54 -7.66 -22.49
C ALA A 218 -29.45 -7.42 -21.46
N ASN A 219 -28.26 -8.00 -21.67
CA ASN A 219 -27.13 -7.83 -20.79
C ASN A 219 -26.45 -6.46 -20.97
N ALA A 220 -26.54 -5.85 -22.16
CA ALA A 220 -26.01 -4.51 -22.40
C ALA A 220 -26.68 -3.45 -21.52
N GLU A 221 -28.01 -3.52 -21.33
CA GLU A 221 -28.75 -2.65 -20.43
C GLU A 221 -28.36 -2.88 -18.97
N LEU A 222 -28.22 -4.16 -18.58
CA LEU A 222 -27.79 -4.53 -17.23
C LEU A 222 -26.38 -4.04 -16.93
N LEU A 223 -25.44 -4.17 -17.87
CA LEU A 223 -24.09 -3.65 -17.75
C LEU A 223 -24.04 -2.11 -17.71
N ALA A 224 -24.96 -1.43 -18.43
CA ALA A 224 -25.10 0.02 -18.31
C ALA A 224 -25.56 0.43 -16.91
N LYS A 225 -26.51 -0.32 -16.32
CA LYS A 225 -26.93 -0.14 -14.91
C LYS A 225 -25.78 -0.38 -13.93
N VAL A 226 -25.04 -1.46 -14.11
CA VAL A 226 -23.84 -1.75 -13.29
C VAL A 226 -22.84 -0.59 -13.35
N ARG A 227 -22.59 -0.04 -14.54
CA ARG A 227 -21.72 1.15 -14.70
C ARG A 227 -22.27 2.37 -13.96
N GLY A 228 -23.58 2.60 -13.98
CA GLY A 228 -24.22 3.68 -13.21
C GLY A 228 -24.00 3.52 -11.70
N ILE A 229 -24.21 2.31 -11.17
CA ILE A 229 -23.99 2.01 -9.75
C ILE A 229 -22.49 2.20 -9.38
N ALA A 230 -21.57 1.79 -10.26
CA ALA A 230 -20.14 1.99 -10.03
C ALA A 230 -19.75 3.47 -10.03
N GLN A 231 -20.43 4.35 -10.80
CA GLN A 231 -20.25 5.80 -10.77
C GLN A 231 -20.70 6.44 -9.45
N GLU A 232 -21.57 5.77 -8.70
CA GLU A 232 -21.96 6.15 -7.34
C GLU A 232 -20.95 5.72 -6.27
N GLY A 233 -19.87 5.02 -6.66
CA GLY A 233 -18.85 4.51 -5.74
C GLY A 233 -19.14 3.13 -5.16
N SER A 234 -20.25 2.48 -5.53
CA SER A 234 -20.59 1.14 -5.08
C SER A 234 -19.95 0.08 -5.98
N ARG A 235 -19.53 -1.04 -5.38
CA ARG A 235 -19.03 -2.22 -6.10
C ARG A 235 -20.18 -3.16 -6.39
N VAL A 236 -20.24 -3.70 -7.60
CA VAL A 236 -21.24 -4.70 -7.96
C VAL A 236 -20.56 -6.04 -8.21
N VAL A 237 -21.13 -7.12 -7.69
CA VAL A 237 -20.84 -8.48 -8.10
C VAL A 237 -22.11 -9.10 -8.68
N ALA A 238 -21.96 -9.89 -9.74
CA ALA A 238 -23.09 -10.56 -10.38
C ALA A 238 -23.13 -12.03 -9.99
N LEU A 239 -24.32 -12.51 -9.63
CA LEU A 239 -24.62 -13.92 -9.50
C LEU A 239 -25.23 -14.41 -10.81
N VAL A 240 -24.63 -15.44 -11.37
CA VAL A 240 -25.02 -16.02 -12.66
C VAL A 240 -25.35 -17.49 -12.47
N HIS A 241 -26.37 -17.99 -13.11
CA HIS A 241 -26.77 -19.39 -13.14
C HIS A 241 -26.57 -19.99 -14.53
N ALA A 242 -26.10 -21.23 -14.58
CA ALA A 242 -26.02 -22.02 -15.81
C ALA A 242 -26.46 -23.47 -15.56
N ASP A 243 -27.08 -24.06 -16.57
CA ASP A 243 -27.54 -25.47 -16.57
C ASP A 243 -26.39 -26.44 -16.96
N GLU A 244 -25.17 -25.89 -17.15
CA GLU A 244 -23.93 -26.59 -17.50
C GLU A 244 -22.90 -26.38 -16.40
N ALA A 245 -22.12 -27.42 -16.10
CA ALA A 245 -21.02 -27.31 -15.12
C ALA A 245 -19.85 -26.50 -15.66
N VAL A 246 -19.14 -25.81 -14.76
CA VAL A 246 -17.85 -25.18 -15.09
C VAL A 246 -16.80 -26.28 -15.30
N VAL A 247 -16.14 -26.28 -16.45
CA VAL A 247 -15.09 -27.24 -16.81
C VAL A 247 -13.81 -26.51 -17.14
N ASP A 248 -12.67 -26.99 -16.64
CA ASP A 248 -11.33 -26.46 -16.92
C ASP A 248 -11.20 -24.94 -16.67
N ASP A 249 -11.90 -24.43 -15.65
CA ASP A 249 -11.95 -23.00 -15.30
C ASP A 249 -12.57 -22.11 -16.42
N GLU A 250 -13.30 -22.69 -17.36
CA GLU A 250 -14.03 -21.95 -18.39
C GLU A 250 -15.52 -21.78 -18.00
N LEU A 251 -16.03 -20.57 -18.23
CA LEU A 251 -17.44 -20.23 -17.95
C LEU A 251 -18.36 -20.85 -19.02
N PRO A 252 -19.50 -21.45 -18.61
CA PRO A 252 -20.50 -21.96 -19.52
C PRO A 252 -20.97 -20.89 -20.52
N ALA A 253 -21.13 -21.26 -21.79
CA ALA A 253 -21.55 -20.33 -22.83
C ALA A 253 -23.01 -19.83 -22.60
N ARG A 254 -23.89 -20.72 -22.12
CA ARG A 254 -25.29 -20.39 -21.79
C ARG A 254 -25.42 -20.14 -20.30
N ARG A 255 -25.38 -18.87 -19.93
CA ARG A 255 -25.52 -18.43 -18.54
C ARG A 255 -26.48 -17.25 -18.42
N ARG A 256 -27.25 -17.20 -17.34
CA ARG A 256 -28.27 -16.17 -17.07
C ARG A 256 -27.86 -15.39 -15.81
N VAL A 257 -27.99 -14.08 -15.86
CA VAL A 257 -27.80 -13.26 -14.66
C VAL A 257 -29.01 -13.47 -13.74
N ALA A 258 -28.73 -14.01 -12.55
CA ALA A 258 -29.76 -14.26 -11.55
C ALA A 258 -29.94 -13.05 -10.62
N ALA A 259 -28.82 -12.45 -10.15
CA ALA A 259 -28.88 -11.26 -9.31
C ALA A 259 -27.64 -10.38 -9.46
N LEU A 260 -27.81 -9.11 -9.06
CA LEU A 260 -26.73 -8.17 -8.79
C LEU A 260 -26.66 -7.94 -7.28
N VAL A 261 -25.49 -8.12 -6.70
CA VAL A 261 -25.22 -7.78 -5.30
C VAL A 261 -24.44 -6.47 -5.28
N VAL A 262 -25.06 -5.43 -4.75
CA VAL A 262 -24.45 -4.10 -4.63
C VAL A 262 -23.75 -4.02 -3.28
N LEU A 263 -22.46 -3.79 -3.32
CA LEU A 263 -21.60 -3.69 -2.16
C LEU A 263 -21.13 -2.24 -1.96
N GLU A 264 -21.09 -1.81 -0.73
CA GLU A 264 -20.58 -0.51 -0.33
C GLU A 264 -19.39 -0.68 0.61
N GLU A 265 -18.42 0.20 0.46
CA GLU A 265 -17.35 0.39 1.43
C GLU A 265 -17.56 1.74 2.11
N ASP A 266 -17.49 1.75 3.43
CA ASP A 266 -17.64 2.99 4.19
C ASP A 266 -16.35 3.82 4.09
N LEU A 267 -16.46 5.02 3.53
CA LEU A 267 -15.39 6.00 3.61
C LEU A 267 -15.10 6.34 5.08
N ARG A 268 -13.84 6.55 5.38
CA ARG A 268 -13.46 7.05 6.71
C ARG A 268 -13.98 8.47 6.88
N PRO A 269 -14.59 8.81 8.02
CA PRO A 269 -15.13 10.15 8.27
C PRO A 269 -14.05 11.23 8.27
N ASP A 270 -12.79 10.85 8.53
CA ASP A 270 -11.61 11.72 8.59
C ASP A 270 -10.83 11.79 7.27
N ALA A 271 -11.28 11.09 6.20
CA ALA A 271 -10.56 11.02 4.93
C ALA A 271 -10.43 12.39 4.26
N ALA A 272 -11.53 13.15 4.18
CA ALA A 272 -11.55 14.45 3.52
C ALA A 272 -10.60 15.47 4.20
N GLU A 273 -10.67 15.56 5.52
CA GLU A 273 -9.79 16.46 6.29
C GLU A 273 -8.31 16.08 6.13
N THR A 274 -8.02 14.78 6.11
CA THR A 274 -6.67 14.26 5.94
C THR A 274 -6.12 14.57 4.54
N LEU A 275 -6.92 14.39 3.49
CA LEU A 275 -6.53 14.72 2.11
C LEU A 275 -6.32 16.24 1.93
N ASP A 276 -7.19 17.06 2.50
CA ASP A 276 -7.04 18.52 2.49
C ASP A 276 -5.76 18.96 3.17
N TYR A 277 -5.39 18.31 4.29
CA TYR A 277 -4.13 18.59 4.96
C TYR A 277 -2.94 18.30 4.03
N PHE A 278 -2.88 17.13 3.40
CA PHE A 278 -1.79 16.79 2.50
C PHE A 278 -1.66 17.78 1.34
N ARG A 279 -2.78 18.14 0.73
CA ARG A 279 -2.81 19.19 -0.31
C ARG A 279 -2.24 20.52 0.21
N SER A 280 -2.60 20.94 1.43
CA SER A 280 -2.09 22.17 2.05
C SER A 280 -0.59 22.13 2.32
N GLN A 281 0.00 20.95 2.34
CA GLN A 281 1.42 20.68 2.59
C GLN A 281 2.20 20.40 1.30
N ASP A 282 1.62 20.64 0.14
CA ASP A 282 2.19 20.36 -1.18
C ASP A 282 2.56 18.87 -1.36
N VAL A 283 1.78 17.96 -0.76
CA VAL A 283 1.92 16.52 -0.95
C VAL A 283 0.89 16.05 -1.96
N HIS A 284 1.35 15.55 -3.08
CA HIS A 284 0.49 15.01 -4.13
C HIS A 284 -0.01 13.61 -3.73
N VAL A 285 -1.33 13.47 -3.56
CA VAL A 285 -1.93 12.19 -3.18
C VAL A 285 -2.42 11.46 -4.43
N ARG A 286 -2.00 10.19 -4.57
CA ARG A 286 -2.47 9.27 -5.61
C ARG A 286 -3.15 8.05 -4.98
N VAL A 287 -4.25 7.59 -5.58
CA VAL A 287 -4.97 6.40 -5.13
C VAL A 287 -4.74 5.26 -6.09
N ILE A 288 -4.25 4.13 -5.58
CA ILE A 288 -3.89 2.95 -6.36
C ILE A 288 -4.69 1.74 -5.85
N SER A 289 -5.53 1.15 -6.70
CA SER A 289 -6.43 0.05 -6.30
C SER A 289 -6.53 -1.05 -7.36
N GLY A 290 -6.75 -2.28 -6.91
CA GLY A 290 -7.10 -3.41 -7.79
C GLY A 290 -8.56 -3.41 -8.27
N ASP A 291 -9.39 -2.48 -7.75
CA ASP A 291 -10.81 -2.38 -8.09
C ASP A 291 -11.07 -1.62 -9.40
N ASN A 292 -12.33 -1.61 -9.84
CA ASN A 292 -12.75 -0.88 -11.03
C ASN A 292 -12.42 0.62 -10.91
N PRO A 293 -11.77 1.24 -11.91
CA PRO A 293 -11.35 2.64 -11.84
C PRO A 293 -12.53 3.60 -11.61
N THR A 294 -13.70 3.32 -12.17
CA THR A 294 -14.90 4.17 -11.98
C THR A 294 -15.32 4.21 -10.51
N THR A 295 -15.35 3.03 -9.85
CA THR A 295 -15.69 2.93 -8.42
C THR A 295 -14.64 3.62 -7.55
N VAL A 296 -13.35 3.40 -7.85
CA VAL A 296 -12.25 4.02 -7.11
C VAL A 296 -12.28 5.54 -7.27
N GLY A 297 -12.52 6.03 -8.50
CA GLY A 297 -12.62 7.45 -8.79
C GLY A 297 -13.79 8.13 -8.09
N ALA A 298 -14.95 7.46 -8.03
CA ALA A 298 -16.12 7.99 -7.32
C ALA A 298 -15.86 8.09 -5.82
N LEU A 299 -15.26 7.06 -5.21
CA LEU A 299 -14.89 7.08 -3.79
C LEU A 299 -13.81 8.14 -3.49
N ALA A 300 -12.82 8.27 -4.36
CA ALA A 300 -11.78 9.30 -4.23
C ALA A 300 -12.38 10.72 -4.30
N ALA A 301 -13.32 10.95 -5.23
CA ALA A 301 -14.03 12.22 -5.36
C ALA A 301 -14.92 12.50 -4.14
N GLN A 302 -15.64 11.51 -3.61
CA GLN A 302 -16.42 11.64 -2.37
C GLN A 302 -15.51 11.96 -1.15
N ALA A 303 -14.29 11.42 -1.13
CA ALA A 303 -13.27 11.76 -0.14
C ALA A 303 -12.63 13.14 -0.35
N GLY A 304 -12.98 13.87 -1.41
CA GLY A 304 -12.46 15.19 -1.72
C GLY A 304 -11.09 15.20 -2.42
N LEU A 305 -10.65 14.08 -3.01
CA LEU A 305 -9.41 14.04 -3.77
C LEU A 305 -9.55 14.88 -5.04
N THR A 306 -8.58 15.77 -5.25
CA THR A 306 -8.43 16.59 -6.46
C THR A 306 -7.01 16.45 -7.00
N ALA A 307 -6.81 16.77 -8.28
CA ALA A 307 -5.49 16.95 -8.84
C ALA A 307 -4.78 18.16 -8.17
N PRO A 308 -3.44 18.28 -8.28
CA PRO A 308 -2.69 19.39 -7.68
C PRO A 308 -3.15 20.78 -8.10
N ASP A 309 -3.68 20.91 -9.30
CA ASP A 309 -4.23 22.16 -9.86
C ASP A 309 -5.66 22.47 -9.37
N GLY A 310 -6.24 21.64 -8.48
CA GLY A 310 -7.59 21.76 -7.96
C GLY A 310 -8.70 21.27 -8.89
N THR A 311 -8.36 20.73 -10.06
CA THR A 311 -9.32 20.08 -10.96
C THR A 311 -9.72 18.70 -10.43
N PRO A 312 -10.82 18.09 -10.93
CA PRO A 312 -11.16 16.72 -10.58
C PRO A 312 -10.02 15.74 -10.84
N ALA A 313 -9.81 14.80 -9.92
CA ALA A 313 -8.77 13.78 -10.02
C ALA A 313 -8.87 12.99 -11.33
N ARG A 314 -7.75 12.82 -12.03
CA ARG A 314 -7.65 12.14 -13.32
C ARG A 314 -7.56 10.66 -13.14
N LEU A 315 -8.50 9.91 -13.76
CA LEU A 315 -8.60 8.47 -13.67
C LEU A 315 -7.82 7.77 -14.77
N MET A 316 -7.20 6.62 -14.42
CA MET A 316 -6.55 5.71 -15.34
C MET A 316 -6.98 4.26 -15.06
N ASP A 317 -7.38 3.54 -16.11
CA ASP A 317 -7.49 2.09 -16.05
C ASP A 317 -6.09 1.48 -16.31
N ALA A 318 -5.61 0.67 -15.37
CA ALA A 318 -4.27 0.08 -15.48
C ALA A 318 -4.11 -0.88 -16.68
N ARG A 319 -5.21 -1.30 -17.32
CA ARG A 319 -5.18 -2.08 -18.57
C ARG A 319 -4.79 -1.23 -19.78
N ASP A 320 -4.96 0.09 -19.70
CA ASP A 320 -4.62 1.04 -20.77
C ASP A 320 -3.17 1.56 -20.62
N LEU A 321 -2.47 1.17 -19.55
CA LEU A 321 -1.07 1.50 -19.35
C LEU A 321 -0.17 0.76 -20.34
N PRO A 322 0.96 1.37 -20.76
CA PRO A 322 1.96 0.69 -21.58
C PRO A 322 2.44 -0.63 -20.97
N GLU A 323 2.62 -1.67 -21.77
CA GLU A 323 3.14 -2.98 -21.34
C GLU A 323 4.57 -2.88 -20.79
N ASP A 324 5.39 -2.01 -21.38
CA ASP A 324 6.73 -1.71 -20.87
C ASP A 324 6.63 -0.73 -19.71
N LEU A 325 6.69 -1.28 -18.48
CA LEU A 325 6.58 -0.57 -17.22
C LEU A 325 7.79 0.34 -16.91
N THR A 326 8.82 0.33 -17.77
CA THR A 326 10.01 1.18 -17.65
C THR A 326 10.05 2.29 -18.69
N SER A 327 9.11 2.29 -19.63
CA SER A 327 9.05 3.25 -20.72
C SER A 327 8.71 4.66 -20.25
N GLU A 328 9.22 5.68 -20.94
CA GLU A 328 8.88 7.08 -20.67
C GLU A 328 7.37 7.33 -20.76
N LYS A 329 6.67 6.64 -21.67
CA LYS A 329 5.21 6.71 -21.78
C LYS A 329 4.50 6.20 -20.54
N PHE A 330 5.02 5.13 -19.89
CA PHE A 330 4.49 4.64 -18.63
C PHE A 330 4.71 5.67 -17.53
N ILE A 331 5.93 6.21 -17.41
CA ILE A 331 6.28 7.24 -16.42
C ILE A 331 5.39 8.45 -16.57
N ASP A 332 5.22 8.96 -17.81
CA ASP A 332 4.33 10.08 -18.10
C ASP A 332 2.86 9.79 -17.75
N ALA A 333 2.39 8.56 -18.01
CA ALA A 333 1.04 8.17 -17.66
C ALA A 333 0.82 8.17 -16.13
N ILE A 334 1.80 7.70 -15.37
CA ILE A 334 1.73 7.72 -13.91
C ILE A 334 1.78 9.15 -13.36
N GLU A 335 2.64 10.00 -13.92
CA GLU A 335 2.78 11.39 -13.49
C GLU A 335 1.50 12.22 -13.73
N ASN A 336 0.80 11.95 -14.83
CA ASN A 336 -0.35 12.73 -15.27
C ASN A 336 -1.70 12.25 -14.73
N HIS A 337 -1.77 11.21 -13.88
CA HIS A 337 -3.01 10.69 -13.32
C HIS A 337 -2.93 10.56 -11.80
N ASP A 338 -4.09 10.64 -11.16
CA ASP A 338 -4.21 10.72 -9.71
C ASP A 338 -4.88 9.47 -9.11
N VAL A 339 -5.70 8.76 -9.90
CA VAL A 339 -6.46 7.58 -9.47
C VAL A 339 -6.28 6.44 -10.48
N PHE A 340 -5.84 5.29 -9.98
CA PHE A 340 -5.56 4.11 -10.79
C PHE A 340 -6.42 2.93 -10.32
N GLY A 341 -7.16 2.33 -11.26
CA GLY A 341 -7.96 1.14 -11.01
C GLY A 341 -7.44 -0.10 -11.75
N ARG A 342 -7.83 -1.29 -11.30
CA ARG A 342 -7.41 -2.61 -11.83
C ARG A 342 -5.89 -2.84 -11.84
N VAL A 343 -5.21 -2.22 -10.92
CA VAL A 343 -3.74 -2.29 -10.81
C VAL A 343 -3.31 -3.66 -10.28
N THR A 344 -2.33 -4.26 -10.94
CA THR A 344 -1.67 -5.49 -10.46
C THR A 344 -0.56 -5.18 -9.44
N PRO A 345 -0.13 -6.15 -8.62
CA PRO A 345 0.98 -5.93 -7.68
C PRO A 345 2.28 -5.48 -8.36
N GLU A 346 2.58 -6.03 -9.54
CA GLU A 346 3.75 -5.65 -10.34
C GLU A 346 3.63 -4.20 -10.84
N GLN A 347 2.44 -3.80 -11.28
CA GLN A 347 2.18 -2.41 -11.68
C GLN A 347 2.26 -1.45 -10.49
N LYS A 348 1.75 -1.82 -9.30
CA LYS A 348 1.89 -0.99 -8.08
C LYS A 348 3.36 -0.68 -7.79
N ARG A 349 4.21 -1.69 -7.87
CA ARG A 349 5.65 -1.57 -7.71
C ARG A 349 6.28 -0.65 -8.78
N ALA A 350 5.92 -0.85 -10.03
CA ALA A 350 6.44 -0.06 -11.15
C ALA A 350 6.00 1.41 -11.08
N MET A 351 4.78 1.69 -10.60
CA MET A 351 4.28 3.05 -10.38
C MET A 351 5.12 3.81 -9.35
N VAL A 352 5.50 3.16 -8.24
CA VAL A 352 6.41 3.75 -7.26
C VAL A 352 7.74 4.12 -7.93
N GLY A 353 8.34 3.18 -8.67
CA GLY A 353 9.60 3.44 -9.40
C GLY A 353 9.49 4.53 -10.46
N ALA A 354 8.33 4.65 -11.13
CA ALA A 354 8.07 5.70 -12.12
C ALA A 354 8.08 7.10 -11.48
N LEU A 355 7.45 7.25 -10.30
CA LEU A 355 7.44 8.50 -9.55
C LEU A 355 8.84 8.87 -9.02
N GLN A 356 9.58 7.89 -8.51
CA GLN A 356 10.97 8.08 -8.08
C GLN A 356 11.88 8.49 -9.26
N ALA A 357 11.62 8.00 -10.48
CA ALA A 357 12.33 8.42 -11.68
C ALA A 357 12.07 9.87 -12.07
N ARG A 358 11.03 10.51 -11.53
CA ARG A 358 10.74 11.96 -11.62
C ARG A 358 11.19 12.74 -10.39
N ASP A 359 12.11 12.19 -9.61
CA ASP A 359 12.68 12.78 -8.39
C ASP A 359 11.67 13.01 -7.25
N HIS A 360 10.51 12.31 -7.27
CA HIS A 360 9.58 12.33 -6.15
C HIS A 360 10.08 11.49 -4.98
N CYS A 361 9.87 12.01 -3.77
CA CYS A 361 10.01 11.25 -2.53
C CYS A 361 8.69 10.55 -2.21
N VAL A 362 8.60 9.28 -2.55
CA VAL A 362 7.35 8.52 -2.57
C VAL A 362 7.10 7.80 -1.26
N ALA A 363 5.97 8.13 -0.60
CA ALA A 363 5.41 7.29 0.45
C ALA A 363 4.31 6.36 -0.13
N MET A 364 4.28 5.10 0.30
CA MET A 364 3.25 4.13 -0.10
C MET A 364 2.58 3.56 1.14
N THR A 365 1.23 3.57 1.17
CA THR A 365 0.45 2.86 2.20
C THR A 365 -0.10 1.55 1.65
N GLY A 366 -0.30 0.57 2.52
CA GLY A 366 -0.96 -0.67 2.17
C GLY A 366 -1.19 -1.58 3.37
N ASP A 367 -2.11 -2.54 3.21
CA ASP A 367 -2.46 -3.53 4.23
C ASP A 367 -2.36 -4.98 3.73
N GLY A 368 -2.41 -5.17 2.41
CA GLY A 368 -2.41 -6.47 1.75
C GLY A 368 -1.02 -7.02 1.38
N VAL A 369 -0.92 -8.33 1.20
CA VAL A 369 0.30 -8.99 0.69
C VAL A 369 0.69 -8.43 -0.69
N ASN A 370 -0.29 -8.00 -1.49
CA ASN A 370 -0.11 -7.44 -2.82
C ASN A 370 0.63 -6.09 -2.81
N ASP A 371 0.66 -5.40 -1.67
CA ASP A 371 1.30 -4.10 -1.51
C ASP A 371 2.74 -4.22 -1.01
N ALA A 372 3.13 -5.39 -0.49
CA ALA A 372 4.40 -5.58 0.19
C ALA A 372 5.63 -5.18 -0.66
N LEU A 373 5.63 -5.47 -1.97
CA LEU A 373 6.72 -5.08 -2.85
C LEU A 373 6.74 -3.58 -3.13
N ALA A 374 5.58 -2.96 -3.33
CA ALA A 374 5.48 -1.52 -3.55
C ALA A 374 5.87 -0.72 -2.28
N LEU A 375 5.43 -1.19 -1.09
CA LEU A 375 5.86 -0.60 0.19
C LEU A 375 7.36 -0.68 0.39
N LYS A 376 7.96 -1.81 0.04
CA LYS A 376 9.39 -2.05 0.18
C LYS A 376 10.23 -1.14 -0.73
N ASP A 377 9.77 -0.93 -1.97
CA ASP A 377 10.51 -0.17 -2.97
C ASP A 377 10.24 1.34 -2.87
N ALA A 378 9.20 1.76 -2.15
CA ALA A 378 8.95 3.18 -1.83
C ALA A 378 10.05 3.74 -0.93
N ASP A 379 10.28 5.06 -0.99
CA ASP A 379 11.19 5.76 -0.07
C ASP A 379 10.68 5.64 1.36
N LEU A 380 9.36 5.58 1.54
CA LEU A 380 8.70 5.36 2.81
C LEU A 380 7.50 4.41 2.68
N GLY A 381 7.64 3.16 3.12
CA GLY A 381 6.54 2.22 3.25
C GLY A 381 5.81 2.39 4.58
N ILE A 382 4.50 2.54 4.51
CA ILE A 382 3.61 2.71 5.67
C ILE A 382 2.59 1.58 5.71
N ALA A 383 2.68 0.69 6.68
CA ALA A 383 1.73 -0.39 6.86
C ALA A 383 0.60 -0.02 7.81
N MET A 384 -0.60 -0.48 7.52
CA MET A 384 -1.73 -0.39 8.43
C MET A 384 -1.62 -1.46 9.54
N GLY A 385 -2.08 -1.14 10.74
CA GLY A 385 -1.98 -2.03 11.91
C GLY A 385 -2.80 -3.32 11.79
N ASN A 386 -3.91 -3.29 11.05
CA ASN A 386 -4.72 -4.46 10.68
C ASN A 386 -4.14 -5.22 9.46
N GLY A 387 -3.10 -4.68 8.81
CA GLY A 387 -2.49 -5.28 7.64
C GLY A 387 -1.78 -6.61 7.92
N THR A 388 -1.39 -7.30 6.85
CA THR A 388 -0.72 -8.61 6.92
C THR A 388 0.66 -8.52 7.58
N GLN A 389 1.15 -9.63 8.12
CA GLN A 389 2.51 -9.69 8.68
C GLN A 389 3.59 -9.41 7.64
N ALA A 390 3.34 -9.81 6.38
CA ALA A 390 4.26 -9.54 5.27
C ALA A 390 4.42 -8.05 5.03
N THR A 391 3.31 -7.30 4.99
CA THR A 391 3.28 -5.85 4.79
C THR A 391 3.97 -5.12 5.95
N LYS A 392 3.65 -5.51 7.19
CA LYS A 392 4.28 -4.94 8.38
C LYS A 392 5.78 -5.21 8.46
N ALA A 393 6.24 -6.36 7.97
CA ALA A 393 7.66 -6.74 8.04
C ALA A 393 8.55 -5.93 7.09
N VAL A 394 7.99 -5.33 6.05
CA VAL A 394 8.75 -4.56 5.03
C VAL A 394 8.56 -3.05 5.16
N ALA A 395 7.54 -2.60 5.87
CA ALA A 395 7.25 -1.19 6.07
C ALA A 395 8.23 -0.56 7.06
N GLN A 396 8.62 0.67 6.83
CA GLN A 396 9.44 1.46 7.75
C GLN A 396 8.60 2.09 8.88
N ILE A 397 7.30 2.28 8.63
CA ILE A 397 6.34 2.81 9.61
C ILE A 397 5.11 1.91 9.67
N VAL A 398 4.58 1.68 10.88
CA VAL A 398 3.31 0.96 11.09
C VAL A 398 2.35 1.84 11.88
N LEU A 399 1.15 2.06 11.34
CA LEU A 399 0.05 2.77 12.01
C LEU A 399 -0.72 1.77 12.89
N VAL A 400 -0.40 1.69 14.16
CA VAL A 400 -0.86 0.63 15.09
C VAL A 400 -2.39 0.51 15.11
N ASP A 401 -3.10 1.64 15.21
CA ASP A 401 -4.56 1.69 15.26
C ASP A 401 -5.22 1.72 13.87
N SER A 402 -4.46 1.59 12.79
CA SER A 402 -4.93 1.69 11.40
C SER A 402 -5.70 3.00 11.11
N LYS A 403 -5.36 4.09 11.80
CA LYS A 403 -6.00 5.40 11.62
C LYS A 403 -5.25 6.23 10.61
N PHE A 404 -5.88 6.50 9.47
CA PHE A 404 -5.33 7.34 8.42
C PHE A 404 -5.12 8.80 8.89
N SER A 405 -6.01 9.33 9.72
CA SER A 405 -5.93 10.68 10.30
C SER A 405 -4.73 10.96 11.21
N VAL A 406 -3.93 9.95 11.52
CA VAL A 406 -2.68 10.15 12.28
C VAL A 406 -1.57 10.67 11.36
N LEU A 407 -1.61 10.38 10.05
CA LEU A 407 -0.56 10.74 9.10
C LEU A 407 -0.26 12.25 9.01
N PRO A 408 -1.24 13.19 9.04
CA PRO A 408 -0.97 14.61 9.16
C PRO A 408 -0.04 14.97 10.33
N GLY A 409 -0.33 14.43 11.51
CA GLY A 409 0.50 14.63 12.68
C GLY A 409 1.89 14.00 12.58
N VAL A 410 2.00 12.89 11.85
CA VAL A 410 3.25 12.20 11.60
C VAL A 410 4.14 13.02 10.66
N LEU A 411 3.58 13.53 9.55
CA LEU A 411 4.29 14.40 8.59
C LEU A 411 4.77 15.70 9.27
N SER A 412 3.88 16.36 10.02
CA SER A 412 4.22 17.58 10.80
C SER A 412 5.37 17.35 11.78
N GLU A 413 5.35 16.21 12.50
CA GLU A 413 6.40 15.86 13.44
C GLU A 413 7.73 15.58 12.72
N GLY A 414 7.72 14.86 11.60
CA GLY A 414 8.91 14.62 10.78
C GLY A 414 9.54 15.95 10.34
N ARG A 415 8.75 16.86 9.77
CA ARG A 415 9.23 18.19 9.35
C ARG A 415 9.78 19.00 10.51
N ARG A 416 9.16 18.92 11.69
CA ARG A 416 9.63 19.60 12.92
C ARG A 416 11.00 19.06 13.36
N ILE A 417 11.20 17.75 13.29
CA ILE A 417 12.48 17.11 13.66
C ILE A 417 13.60 17.58 12.73
N ILE A 418 13.35 17.58 11.41
CA ILE A 418 14.32 18.04 10.42
C ILE A 418 14.66 19.51 10.62
N ALA A 419 13.66 20.38 10.77
CA ALA A 419 13.88 21.80 11.01
C ALA A 419 14.69 22.09 12.30
N ASN A 420 14.60 21.21 13.30
CA ASN A 420 15.42 21.30 14.52
C ASN A 420 16.88 20.81 14.30
N MET A 421 17.11 19.93 13.31
CA MET A 421 18.47 19.44 12.99
C MET A 421 19.23 20.39 12.05
N GLU A 422 18.52 21.18 11.24
CA GLU A 422 19.11 22.15 10.31
C GLU A 422 19.49 23.48 11.00
N ARG A 423 19.03 23.72 12.22
CA ARG A 423 19.36 24.89 13.05
C ARG A 423 20.62 24.65 13.89
#